data_dfc25c47553994469944369b97321acd
#
_entry.id   dfc25c47553994469944369b97321acd
#
_cell.length_a   1.000
_cell.length_b   1.000
_cell.length_c   1.000
_cell.angle_alpha   90.00
_cell.angle_beta   90.00
_cell.angle_gamma   90.00
#
_symmetry.space_group_name_H-M   'P 1'
#
loop_
_entity.id
_entity.type
_entity.pdbx_description
1 polymer ?
#
loop_
_entity_poly.entity_id
_entity_poly.type
_entity_poly.pdbx_seq_one_letter_code
_entity_poly.pdbx_strand_id
1 'polypeptide(L)'
;MVGNRLHQDGCEPHWEDWAGIRVLVGRRSDFRWEWMASRLHLFVIAAAVPYVQSSTVDGFVSAAVTYAKRQVGELPRGVKNRMAVIVALVSDRVDRTAVENVGKVDLTKAFQATEPDLVARAVVVDTSTGAVGFLRERPARGALFHNHLQEKTRLYFPPPAEVAQR
;
A
#
# COMPACT_ATOMS: atom_id res chain seq x y z
N MET A 1 4.76 -1.52 15.85
CA MET A 1 4.89 -0.13 15.34
C MET A 1 3.89 0.22 14.25
N VAL A 2 3.89 -0.43 13.08
CA VAL A 2 2.94 -0.10 11.98
C VAL A 2 1.48 -0.30 12.41
N GLY A 3 1.15 -1.41 13.07
CA GLY A 3 -0.22 -1.67 13.56
C GLY A 3 -0.78 -0.59 14.48
N ASN A 4 0.05 -0.03 15.37
CA ASN A 4 -0.39 1.06 16.26
C ASN A 4 -0.69 2.34 15.47
N ARG A 5 0.11 2.66 14.45
CA ARG A 5 -0.14 3.83 13.58
C ARG A 5 -1.41 3.67 12.76
N LEU A 6 -1.66 2.47 12.25
CA LEU A 6 -2.90 2.13 11.56
C LEU A 6 -4.10 2.35 12.48
N HIS A 7 -4.03 1.83 13.70
CA HIS A 7 -5.10 1.99 14.68
C HIS A 7 -5.34 3.46 15.06
N GLN A 8 -4.27 4.23 15.32
CA GLN A 8 -4.36 5.66 15.62
C GLN A 8 -4.97 6.49 14.48
N ASP A 9 -4.78 6.05 13.22
CA ASP A 9 -5.36 6.68 12.03
C ASP A 9 -6.77 6.17 11.69
N GLY A 10 -7.39 5.37 12.57
CA GLY A 10 -8.74 4.85 12.39
C GLY A 10 -8.86 3.67 11.43
N CYS A 11 -7.75 3.00 11.12
CA CYS A 11 -7.81 1.70 10.47
C CYS A 11 -8.17 0.62 11.48
N GLU A 12 -8.75 -0.46 10.99
CA GLU A 12 -8.99 -1.71 11.74
C GLU A 12 -7.88 -2.71 11.40
N PRO A 13 -6.76 -2.75 12.16
CA PRO A 13 -5.66 -3.66 11.86
C PRO A 13 -5.97 -5.06 12.39
N HIS A 14 -5.72 -6.07 11.57
CA HIS A 14 -5.76 -7.48 11.96
C HIS A 14 -4.65 -8.27 11.27
N TRP A 15 -4.38 -9.47 11.77
CA TRP A 15 -3.38 -10.36 11.22
C TRP A 15 -4.04 -11.50 10.47
N GLU A 16 -3.49 -11.82 9.30
CA GLU A 16 -3.87 -12.96 8.49
C GLU A 16 -2.64 -13.82 8.18
N ASP A 17 -2.87 -15.05 7.79
CA ASP A 17 -1.85 -15.95 7.23
C ASP A 17 -2.10 -16.14 5.74
N TRP A 18 -1.11 -15.75 4.93
CA TRP A 18 -1.13 -15.94 3.49
C TRP A 18 -0.04 -16.94 3.10
N ALA A 19 -0.41 -18.22 2.99
CA ALA A 19 0.50 -19.31 2.65
C ALA A 19 1.77 -19.35 3.55
N GLY A 20 1.58 -19.23 4.87
CA GLY A 20 2.66 -19.26 5.86
C GLY A 20 3.36 -17.92 6.10
N ILE A 21 2.93 -16.86 5.43
CA ILE A 21 3.41 -15.49 5.66
C ILE A 21 2.39 -14.74 6.53
N ARG A 22 2.81 -14.25 7.69
CA ARG A 22 1.98 -13.39 8.52
C ARG A 22 1.87 -12.01 7.91
N VAL A 23 0.66 -11.62 7.58
CA VAL A 23 0.32 -10.37 6.93
C VAL A 23 -0.51 -9.50 7.87
N LEU A 24 -0.08 -8.26 8.08
CA LEU A 24 -0.86 -7.24 8.75
C LEU A 24 -1.75 -6.55 7.72
N VAL A 25 -3.04 -6.61 7.92
CA VAL A 25 -4.03 -5.94 7.07
C VAL A 25 -4.69 -4.82 7.88
N GLY A 26 -4.65 -3.60 7.39
CA GLY A 26 -5.39 -2.47 7.90
C GLY A 26 -6.40 -2.00 6.85
N ARG A 27 -7.62 -1.74 7.27
CA ARG A 27 -8.68 -1.24 6.40
C ARG A 27 -9.31 0.01 6.98
N ARG A 28 -9.59 1.00 6.11
CA ARG A 28 -10.45 2.14 6.42
C ARG A 28 -11.21 2.60 5.19
N SER A 29 -12.25 3.37 5.41
CA SER A 29 -13.07 3.92 4.36
C SER A 29 -13.23 5.42 4.60
N ASP A 30 -12.76 6.21 3.65
CA ASP A 30 -12.83 7.66 3.71
C ASP A 30 -13.81 8.18 2.64
N PHE A 31 -14.64 9.14 3.03
CA PHE A 31 -15.51 9.88 2.11
C PHE A 31 -15.10 11.33 2.12
N ARG A 32 -14.85 11.90 0.94
CA ARG A 32 -14.62 13.35 0.79
C ARG A 32 -15.35 13.88 -0.43
N TRP A 33 -15.94 15.06 -0.27
CA TRP A 33 -16.59 15.78 -1.37
C TRP A 33 -15.60 16.16 -2.48
N GLU A 34 -14.36 16.50 -2.10
CA GLU A 34 -13.24 16.83 -3.00
C GLU A 34 -12.91 15.70 -3.97
N TRP A 35 -13.25 14.47 -3.63
CA TRP A 35 -13.09 13.29 -4.47
C TRP A 35 -14.32 13.00 -5.35
N MET A 36 -15.01 14.05 -5.79
CA MET A 36 -16.22 13.93 -6.61
C MET A 36 -17.31 13.05 -5.96
N ALA A 37 -17.50 13.24 -4.65
CA ALA A 37 -18.43 12.46 -3.82
C ALA A 37 -18.17 10.93 -3.89
N SER A 38 -16.90 10.54 -3.99
CA SER A 38 -16.50 9.13 -4.01
C SER A 38 -16.06 8.66 -2.62
N ARG A 39 -16.32 7.40 -2.35
CA ARG A 39 -15.77 6.71 -1.18
C ARG A 39 -14.48 6.01 -1.55
N LEU A 40 -13.41 6.31 -0.83
CA LEU A 40 -12.12 5.65 -0.98
C LEU A 40 -11.98 4.55 0.05
N HIS A 41 -11.84 3.31 -0.38
CA HIS A 41 -11.46 2.17 0.45
C HIS A 41 -9.95 2.04 0.43
N LEU A 42 -9.32 2.36 1.57
CA LEU A 42 -7.88 2.21 1.76
C LEU A 42 -7.58 0.89 2.44
N PHE A 43 -6.74 0.09 1.80
CA PHE A 43 -6.13 -1.10 2.36
C PHE A 43 -4.64 -0.86 2.57
N VAL A 44 -4.14 -1.23 3.73
CA VAL A 44 -2.71 -1.23 4.03
C VAL A 44 -2.32 -2.67 4.36
N ILE A 45 -1.49 -3.26 3.53
CA ILE A 45 -1.14 -4.68 3.62
C ILE A 45 0.37 -4.76 3.77
N ALA A 46 0.85 -5.25 4.92
CA ALA A 46 2.26 -5.30 5.25
C ALA A 46 2.68 -6.70 5.69
N ALA A 47 3.83 -7.16 5.21
CA ALA A 47 4.41 -8.43 5.62
C ALA A 47 5.91 -8.29 5.88
N ALA A 48 6.40 -9.02 6.88
CA ALA A 48 7.81 -9.26 7.07
C ALA A 48 8.20 -10.54 6.32
N VAL A 49 9.21 -10.43 5.46
CA VAL A 49 9.70 -11.54 4.64
C VAL A 49 11.21 -11.69 4.80
N PRO A 50 11.76 -12.92 4.66
CA PRO A 50 13.20 -13.15 4.85
C PRO A 50 14.08 -12.44 3.83
N TYR A 51 13.56 -12.19 2.63
CA TYR A 51 14.28 -11.55 1.54
C TYR A 51 13.33 -10.87 0.56
N VAL A 52 13.68 -9.66 0.13
CA VAL A 52 12.90 -8.91 -0.86
C VAL A 52 13.67 -8.79 -2.16
N GLN A 53 13.11 -9.35 -3.22
CA GLN A 53 13.54 -9.20 -4.61
C GLN A 53 12.37 -8.70 -5.47
N SER A 54 12.63 -8.24 -6.69
CA SER A 54 11.58 -7.67 -7.55
C SER A 54 10.39 -8.61 -7.76
N SER A 55 10.64 -9.90 -8.00
CA SER A 55 9.56 -10.89 -8.16
C SER A 55 8.72 -11.10 -6.90
N THR A 56 9.34 -10.96 -5.71
CA THR A 56 8.63 -11.02 -4.42
C THR A 56 7.67 -9.83 -4.29
N VAL A 57 8.13 -8.64 -4.69
CA VAL A 57 7.28 -7.42 -4.68
C VAL A 57 6.09 -7.58 -5.61
N ASP A 58 6.33 -7.99 -6.86
CA ASP A 58 5.28 -8.14 -7.87
C ASP A 58 4.23 -9.17 -7.47
N GLY A 59 4.67 -10.33 -6.97
CA GLY A 59 3.80 -11.40 -6.50
C GLY A 59 2.95 -10.95 -5.29
N PHE A 60 3.57 -10.28 -4.33
CA PHE A 60 2.88 -9.83 -3.13
C PHE A 60 1.88 -8.70 -3.42
N VAL A 61 2.24 -7.75 -4.30
CA VAL A 61 1.31 -6.70 -4.73
C VAL A 61 0.11 -7.28 -5.46
N SER A 62 0.33 -8.25 -6.35
CA SER A 62 -0.77 -8.92 -7.05
C SER A 62 -1.73 -9.63 -6.09
N ALA A 63 -1.19 -10.34 -5.09
CA ALA A 63 -1.99 -10.99 -4.05
C ALA A 63 -2.77 -9.97 -3.22
N ALA A 64 -2.12 -8.86 -2.81
CA ALA A 64 -2.73 -7.81 -2.01
C ALA A 64 -3.88 -7.10 -2.76
N VAL A 65 -3.69 -6.80 -4.04
CA VAL A 65 -4.74 -6.21 -4.89
C VAL A 65 -5.91 -7.18 -5.06
N THR A 66 -5.63 -8.46 -5.30
CA THR A 66 -6.67 -9.48 -5.41
C THR A 66 -7.48 -9.62 -4.12
N TYR A 67 -6.80 -9.60 -2.98
CA TYR A 67 -7.45 -9.59 -1.66
C TYR A 67 -8.37 -8.37 -1.49
N ALA A 68 -7.84 -7.17 -1.73
CA ALA A 68 -8.60 -5.93 -1.59
C ALA A 68 -9.84 -5.89 -2.49
N LYS A 69 -9.75 -6.37 -3.73
CA LYS A 69 -10.88 -6.50 -4.64
C LYS A 69 -12.00 -7.39 -4.11
N ARG A 70 -11.65 -8.53 -3.52
CA ARG A 70 -12.64 -9.43 -2.91
C ARG A 70 -13.39 -8.74 -1.77
N GLN A 71 -12.67 -7.97 -0.95
CA GLN A 71 -13.25 -7.23 0.18
C GLN A 71 -14.19 -6.10 -0.27
N VAL A 72 -13.89 -5.44 -1.40
CA VAL A 72 -14.72 -4.34 -1.94
C VAL A 72 -15.93 -4.87 -2.71
N GLY A 73 -15.85 -6.06 -3.34
CA GLY A 73 -16.96 -6.67 -4.06
C GLY A 73 -18.21 -6.94 -3.21
N GLU A 74 -18.08 -6.97 -1.89
CA GLU A 74 -19.16 -7.15 -0.93
C GLU A 74 -19.87 -5.84 -0.51
N LEU A 75 -19.48 -4.70 -1.08
CA LEU A 75 -20.01 -3.40 -0.66
C LEU A 75 -21.30 -3.00 -1.42
N PRO A 76 -22.22 -2.25 -0.79
CA PRO A 76 -23.47 -1.84 -1.39
C PRO A 76 -23.27 -1.06 -2.71
N ARG A 77 -24.05 -1.37 -3.72
CA ARG A 77 -24.09 -0.65 -5.00
C ARG A 77 -24.71 0.72 -4.82
N GLY A 78 -24.16 1.76 -5.43
CA GLY A 78 -24.79 3.08 -5.50
C GLY A 78 -23.90 4.29 -5.23
N VAL A 79 -22.69 4.09 -4.72
CA VAL A 79 -21.68 5.15 -4.54
C VAL A 79 -20.48 4.79 -5.42
N LYS A 80 -19.86 5.78 -6.08
CA LYS A 80 -18.59 5.53 -6.77
C LYS A 80 -17.54 5.12 -5.74
N ASN A 81 -17.29 3.83 -5.65
CA ASN A 81 -16.29 3.25 -4.77
C ASN A 81 -14.95 3.24 -5.50
N ARG A 82 -13.95 3.81 -4.89
CA ARG A 82 -12.55 3.77 -5.35
C ARG A 82 -11.71 2.99 -4.35
N MET A 83 -10.67 2.35 -4.83
CA MET A 83 -9.83 1.49 -4.03
C MET A 83 -8.37 1.95 -4.08
N ALA A 84 -7.76 2.05 -2.92
CA ALA A 84 -6.33 2.29 -2.79
C ALA A 84 -5.69 1.19 -1.95
N VAL A 85 -4.57 0.67 -2.40
CA VAL A 85 -3.84 -0.38 -1.71
C VAL A 85 -2.40 0.08 -1.49
N ILE A 86 -1.97 0.20 -0.23
CA ILE A 86 -0.58 0.39 0.15
C ILE A 86 -0.04 -0.97 0.55
N VAL A 87 0.95 -1.44 -0.18
CA VAL A 87 1.56 -2.76 0.02
C VAL A 87 2.98 -2.59 0.53
N ALA A 88 3.31 -3.11 1.69
CA ALA A 88 4.62 -2.97 2.30
C ALA A 88 5.30 -4.32 2.53
N LEU A 89 6.51 -4.47 2.05
CA LEU A 89 7.40 -5.57 2.38
C LEU A 89 8.53 -5.07 3.27
N VAL A 90 8.73 -5.76 4.39
CA VAL A 90 9.74 -5.42 5.40
C VAL A 90 10.74 -6.56 5.48
N SER A 91 12.03 -6.28 5.35
CA SER A 91 13.11 -7.26 5.45
C SER A 91 14.40 -6.59 5.92
N ASP A 92 15.29 -7.37 6.50
CA ASP A 92 16.69 -7.01 6.75
C ASP A 92 17.60 -7.37 5.55
N ARG A 93 17.04 -8.04 4.55
CA ARG A 93 17.74 -8.48 3.32
C ARG A 93 16.94 -8.06 2.11
N VAL A 94 17.31 -6.92 1.54
CA VAL A 94 16.63 -6.32 0.38
C VAL A 94 17.59 -6.23 -0.80
N ASP A 95 17.16 -6.75 -1.93
CA ASP A 95 17.92 -6.58 -3.18
C ASP A 95 17.85 -5.11 -3.61
N ARG A 96 19.00 -4.53 -3.91
CA ARG A 96 19.11 -3.14 -4.37
C ARG A 96 18.26 -2.89 -5.61
N THR A 97 18.21 -3.86 -6.51
CA THR A 97 17.36 -3.78 -7.72
C THR A 97 15.87 -3.77 -7.38
N ALA A 98 15.45 -4.42 -6.29
CA ALA A 98 14.07 -4.37 -5.83
C ALA A 98 13.67 -2.96 -5.39
N VAL A 99 14.54 -2.25 -4.64
CA VAL A 99 14.31 -0.87 -4.23
C VAL A 99 14.26 0.07 -5.43
N GLU A 100 15.18 -0.10 -6.38
CA GLU A 100 15.23 0.71 -7.61
C GLU A 100 14.04 0.44 -8.54
N ASN A 101 13.59 -0.82 -8.62
CA ASN A 101 12.48 -1.24 -9.47
C ASN A 101 11.13 -0.92 -8.87
N VAL A 102 10.96 -0.94 -7.54
CA VAL A 102 9.75 -0.42 -6.88
C VAL A 102 9.45 1.02 -7.34
N GLY A 103 10.50 1.79 -7.69
CA GLY A 103 10.35 3.11 -8.30
C GLY A 103 10.01 3.12 -9.80
N LYS A 104 10.09 1.97 -10.49
CA LYS A 104 9.94 1.88 -11.96
C LYS A 104 8.80 0.97 -12.41
N VAL A 105 8.39 0.01 -11.56
CA VAL A 105 7.29 -0.89 -11.89
C VAL A 105 6.00 -0.11 -11.85
N ASP A 106 5.50 0.17 -13.03
CA ASP A 106 4.19 0.77 -13.24
C ASP A 106 3.11 -0.29 -12.96
N LEU A 107 3.02 -0.69 -11.67
CA LEU A 107 1.97 -1.57 -11.17
C LEU A 107 0.59 -1.02 -11.54
N THR A 108 0.51 0.28 -11.67
CA THR A 108 -0.65 1.01 -12.10
C THR A 108 -1.03 0.66 -13.55
N LYS A 109 -0.08 0.46 -14.46
CA LYS A 109 -0.41 0.11 -15.86
C LYS A 109 -1.03 -1.27 -15.98
N ALA A 110 -0.51 -2.25 -15.24
CA ALA A 110 -1.03 -3.61 -15.29
C ALA A 110 -2.48 -3.70 -14.77
N PHE A 111 -2.84 -2.88 -13.78
CA PHE A 111 -4.17 -2.88 -13.16
C PHE A 111 -5.08 -1.76 -13.68
N GLN A 112 -4.56 -0.57 -14.00
CA GLN A 112 -5.35 0.58 -14.47
C GLN A 112 -5.92 0.42 -15.87
N ALA A 113 -5.30 -0.40 -16.74
CA ALA A 113 -5.87 -0.68 -18.06
C ALA A 113 -7.25 -1.35 -17.95
N THR A 114 -7.49 -2.10 -16.88
CA THR A 114 -8.73 -2.83 -16.64
C THR A 114 -9.58 -2.22 -15.52
N GLU A 115 -9.00 -1.42 -14.61
CA GLU A 115 -9.68 -0.90 -13.44
C GLU A 115 -9.24 0.54 -13.11
N PRO A 116 -9.93 1.55 -13.69
CA PRO A 116 -9.56 2.97 -13.54
C PRO A 116 -9.73 3.50 -12.11
N ASP A 117 -10.45 2.79 -11.26
CA ASP A 117 -10.75 3.18 -9.88
C ASP A 117 -9.84 2.54 -8.82
N LEU A 118 -8.80 1.82 -9.26
CA LEU A 118 -7.80 1.18 -8.40
C LEU A 118 -6.47 1.92 -8.47
N VAL A 119 -5.90 2.22 -7.30
CA VAL A 119 -4.52 2.73 -7.16
C VAL A 119 -3.77 1.83 -6.19
N ALA A 120 -2.65 1.25 -6.62
CA ALA A 120 -1.78 0.45 -5.76
C ALA A 120 -0.43 1.15 -5.58
N ARG A 121 0.13 1.12 -4.37
CA ARG A 121 1.43 1.66 -4.04
C ARG A 121 2.26 0.61 -3.31
N ALA A 122 3.42 0.28 -3.84
CA ALA A 122 4.39 -0.58 -3.18
C ALA A 122 5.37 0.22 -2.32
N VAL A 123 5.73 -0.35 -1.18
CA VAL A 123 6.71 0.16 -0.22
C VAL A 123 7.66 -0.97 0.13
N VAL A 124 8.94 -0.73 0.08
CA VAL A 124 9.96 -1.66 0.57
C VAL A 124 10.71 -1.01 1.72
N VAL A 125 10.73 -1.68 2.86
CA VAL A 125 11.43 -1.24 4.06
C VAL A 125 12.62 -2.17 4.30
N ASP A 126 13.80 -1.63 4.17
CA ASP A 126 15.04 -2.29 4.55
C ASP A 126 15.36 -1.97 6.02
N THR A 127 15.20 -2.95 6.89
CA THR A 127 15.46 -2.76 8.32
C THR A 127 16.93 -2.77 8.68
N SER A 128 17.82 -3.26 7.80
CA SER A 128 19.26 -3.26 8.02
C SER A 128 19.87 -1.87 7.86
N THR A 129 19.36 -1.11 6.90
CA THR A 129 19.82 0.26 6.61
C THR A 129 18.86 1.33 7.11
N GLY A 130 17.63 0.94 7.45
CA GLY A 130 16.52 1.84 7.73
C GLY A 130 15.96 2.52 6.47
N ALA A 131 16.42 2.15 5.28
CA ALA A 131 15.96 2.74 4.05
C ALA A 131 14.51 2.35 3.75
N VAL A 132 13.73 3.32 3.27
CA VAL A 132 12.35 3.11 2.82
C VAL A 132 12.26 3.50 1.36
N GLY A 133 12.09 2.50 0.51
CA GLY A 133 11.87 2.68 -0.93
C GLY A 133 10.40 2.91 -1.23
N PHE A 134 10.09 3.95 -1.96
CA PHE A 134 8.75 4.26 -2.45
C PHE A 134 8.73 4.29 -3.96
N LEU A 135 7.62 3.85 -4.55
CA LEU A 135 7.34 4.13 -5.94
C LEU A 135 7.17 5.65 -6.12
N ARG A 136 8.05 6.25 -6.90
CA ARG A 136 7.92 7.66 -7.33
C ARG A 136 7.05 7.71 -8.58
N GLU A 137 5.76 7.54 -8.44
CA GLU A 137 4.86 7.71 -9.58
C GLU A 137 4.62 9.19 -9.88
N ARG A 138 4.65 9.52 -11.19
CA ARG A 138 3.96 10.70 -11.71
C ARG A 138 2.55 10.23 -12.10
N PRO A 139 1.49 10.63 -11.40
CA PRO A 139 0.16 10.14 -11.68
C PRO A 139 -0.37 10.75 -12.98
N ALA A 140 -0.46 9.94 -14.03
CA ALA A 140 -1.23 10.33 -15.22
C ALA A 140 -2.75 10.24 -14.96
N ARG A 141 -3.16 9.32 -14.06
CA ARG A 141 -4.55 9.14 -13.59
C ARG A 141 -4.50 8.88 -12.08
N GLY A 142 -5.48 9.39 -11.34
CA GLY A 142 -5.52 9.23 -9.86
C GLY A 142 -4.84 10.35 -9.07
N ALA A 143 -4.55 11.50 -9.70
CA ALA A 143 -3.94 12.67 -9.05
C ALA A 143 -4.67 13.10 -7.77
N LEU A 144 -5.98 12.93 -7.73
CA LEU A 144 -6.83 13.28 -6.57
C LEU A 144 -6.47 12.52 -5.29
N PHE A 145 -5.98 11.27 -5.42
CA PHE A 145 -5.63 10.43 -4.28
C PHE A 145 -4.13 10.35 -4.02
N HIS A 146 -3.32 10.84 -4.94
CA HIS A 146 -1.86 10.73 -4.85
C HIS A 146 -1.30 11.37 -3.58
N ASN A 147 -1.70 12.60 -3.30
CA ASN A 147 -1.26 13.32 -2.11
C ASN A 147 -1.72 12.62 -0.83
N HIS A 148 -2.97 12.15 -0.82
CA HIS A 148 -3.52 11.41 0.31
C HIS A 148 -2.75 10.09 0.55
N LEU A 149 -2.50 9.31 -0.51
CA LEU A 149 -1.72 8.07 -0.40
C LEU A 149 -0.27 8.33 0.00
N GLN A 150 0.33 9.42 -0.48
CA GLN A 150 1.69 9.80 -0.09
C GLN A 150 1.75 10.17 1.40
N GLU A 151 0.80 10.94 1.88
CA GLU A 151 0.66 11.29 3.30
C GLU A 151 0.49 10.03 4.16
N LYS A 152 -0.45 9.14 3.79
CA LYS A 152 -0.68 7.89 4.50
C LYS A 152 0.53 6.96 4.48
N THR A 153 1.22 6.86 3.35
CA THR A 153 2.43 6.06 3.26
C THR A 153 3.52 6.57 4.21
N ARG A 154 3.74 7.88 4.28
CA ARG A 154 4.71 8.48 5.22
C ARG A 154 4.28 8.30 6.67
N LEU A 155 2.99 8.42 6.95
CA LEU A 155 2.46 8.22 8.30
C LEU A 155 2.72 6.79 8.81
N TYR A 156 2.47 5.78 7.97
CA TYR A 156 2.61 4.38 8.37
C TYR A 156 4.06 3.88 8.30
N PHE A 157 4.81 4.36 7.30
CA PHE A 157 6.19 3.96 7.02
C PHE A 157 7.11 5.20 6.94
N PRO A 158 7.33 5.93 8.05
CA PRO A 158 8.20 7.10 8.04
C PRO A 158 9.64 6.71 7.76
N PRO A 159 10.39 7.52 7.01
CA PRO A 159 11.83 7.35 6.86
C PRO A 159 12.54 7.49 8.22
N PRO A 160 13.70 6.83 8.41
CA PRO A 160 14.38 6.77 9.71
C PRO A 160 14.73 8.14 10.30
N ALA A 161 15.03 9.12 9.47
CA ALA A 161 15.33 10.48 9.91
C ALA A 161 14.16 11.18 10.65
N GLU A 162 12.91 10.80 10.35
CA GLU A 162 11.72 11.36 11.01
C GLU A 162 11.41 10.63 12.33
N VAL A 163 11.92 9.43 12.53
CA VAL A 163 11.73 8.64 13.76
C VAL A 163 12.68 9.12 14.88
N ALA A 164 13.86 9.62 14.52
CA ALA A 164 14.88 10.08 15.48
C ALA A 164 14.56 11.47 16.09
N GLN A 165 13.54 12.18 15.60
CA GLN A 165 13.18 13.53 16.07
C GLN A 165 11.94 13.56 16.98
N ARG A 166 11.42 12.40 17.37
CA ARG A 166 10.33 12.27 18.34
C ARG A 166 10.79 11.47 19.55
#